data_08ecdb5b8b867c1cd6bdbe196476b8ee
#
_entry.id   08ecdb5b8b867c1cd6bdbe196476b8ee
#
_cell.length_a   1.000
_cell.length_b   1.000
_cell.length_c   1.000
_cell.angle_alpha   90.00
_cell.angle_beta   90.00
_cell.angle_gamma   90.00
#
_symmetry.space_group_name_H-M   'P 1'
#
loop_
_entity.id
_entity.type
_entity.pdbx_description
1 polymer ?
#
loop_
_entity_poly.entity_id
_entity_poly.type
_entity_poly.pdbx_seq_one_letter_code
_entity_poly.pdbx_strand_id
1 'polypeptide(L)'
;MSTVCHNCRHPEFLGVECAWPAPGCSATAAPRRRPVVSWLVRTVAAASLLVALLQFGQAGYIQAKAWLAQALIAQAWQKTLAGQTQVKPWPWADTWPVARLRVPSRGVELYVLAGSEGRSLAFGPGHVFGTAQPGAAGNSVIGGHRDTHFAFLQWVQAGETVEVEMPTGAVAVYRISDQRVVDKSDTGVMASPPDSHRLTLVTCYPFDALRAGGPLRYVVTAEEAGTPL
;
A
#
# COMPACT_ATOMS: atom_id res chain seq x y z
N MET A 1 15.51 -52.63 3.98
CA MET A 1 16.78 -52.82 3.21
C MET A 1 16.56 -54.02 2.35
N SER A 2 16.19 -53.82 1.09
CA SER A 2 15.95 -54.94 0.14
C SER A 2 17.21 -55.12 -0.67
N THR A 3 17.89 -56.26 -0.49
CA THR A 3 19.06 -56.66 -1.26
C THR A 3 18.56 -57.38 -2.51
N VAL A 4 18.68 -56.74 -3.67
CA VAL A 4 18.31 -57.36 -4.95
C VAL A 4 19.55 -58.09 -5.48
N CYS A 5 19.54 -59.41 -5.50
CA CYS A 5 20.54 -60.23 -6.17
C CYS A 5 20.17 -60.38 -7.68
N HIS A 6 20.89 -59.68 -8.54
CA HIS A 6 20.84 -59.88 -10.02
C HIS A 6 21.81 -60.96 -10.42
N ASN A 7 21.44 -62.21 -10.36
CA ASN A 7 21.92 -63.32 -11.21
C ASN A 7 21.46 -64.70 -10.71
N CYS A 8 20.15 -64.91 -10.60
CA CYS A 8 19.60 -66.24 -10.54
C CYS A 8 18.88 -66.54 -11.87
N ARG A 9 19.59 -67.09 -12.86
CA ARG A 9 18.98 -67.74 -14.03
C ARG A 9 18.67 -69.19 -13.58
N HIS A 10 17.46 -69.44 -13.14
CA HIS A 10 16.71 -70.67 -13.33
C HIS A 10 15.31 -70.51 -12.73
N PRO A 11 14.28 -70.51 -13.55
CA PRO A 11 12.92 -70.72 -13.07
C PRO A 11 12.66 -72.21 -13.08
N GLU A 12 12.53 -72.80 -11.96
CA GLU A 12 11.88 -74.06 -11.62
C GLU A 12 12.68 -74.79 -10.52
N PHE A 13 12.27 -74.56 -9.28
CA PHE A 13 12.09 -75.62 -8.33
C PHE A 13 11.56 -75.02 -7.00
N LEU A 14 10.43 -75.57 -6.57
CA LEU A 14 9.72 -75.26 -5.39
C LEU A 14 10.58 -75.56 -4.12
N GLY A 15 10.72 -74.59 -3.23
CA GLY A 15 10.84 -74.82 -1.82
C GLY A 15 12.18 -75.32 -1.27
N VAL A 16 13.31 -74.62 -1.58
CA VAL A 16 14.55 -74.81 -0.82
C VAL A 16 15.12 -73.45 -0.45
N GLU A 17 15.15 -73.19 0.87
CA GLU A 17 15.87 -72.01 1.41
C GLU A 17 17.37 -72.20 1.09
N CYS A 18 17.95 -71.28 0.33
CA CYS A 18 19.39 -71.28 0.08
C CYS A 18 20.12 -70.87 1.37
N ALA A 19 20.58 -71.83 2.15
CA ALA A 19 21.28 -71.64 3.42
C ALA A 19 22.79 -71.32 3.30
N TRP A 20 23.32 -71.09 2.11
CA TRP A 20 24.75 -70.74 1.93
C TRP A 20 24.95 -69.60 0.91
N PRO A 21 25.74 -68.56 1.24
CA PRO A 21 26.07 -67.55 0.27
C PRO A 21 26.98 -68.16 -0.83
N ALA A 22 26.52 -68.15 -2.08
CA ALA A 22 27.32 -68.59 -3.20
C ALA A 22 28.59 -67.71 -3.32
N PRO A 23 29.79 -68.29 -3.51
CA PRO A 23 31.00 -67.52 -3.75
C PRO A 23 30.89 -66.76 -5.09
N GLY A 24 30.73 -65.45 -4.99
CA GLY A 24 30.62 -64.57 -6.17
C GLY A 24 29.55 -63.47 -6.10
N CYS A 25 28.72 -63.40 -5.05
CA CYS A 25 27.83 -62.27 -4.81
C CYS A 25 28.63 -61.07 -4.29
N SER A 26 29.16 -60.23 -5.19
CA SER A 26 29.66 -58.90 -4.84
C SER A 26 28.48 -58.03 -4.53
N ALA A 27 28.26 -57.74 -3.28
CA ALA A 27 27.30 -56.71 -2.89
C ALA A 27 27.81 -55.34 -3.38
N THR A 28 27.24 -54.87 -4.48
CA THR A 28 27.46 -53.50 -4.94
C THR A 28 26.86 -52.59 -3.87
N ALA A 29 27.70 -52.02 -3.03
CA ALA A 29 27.32 -51.04 -2.04
C ALA A 29 26.66 -49.85 -2.78
N ALA A 30 25.39 -49.58 -2.47
CA ALA A 30 24.72 -48.40 -2.96
C ALA A 30 25.59 -47.16 -2.68
N PRO A 31 25.72 -46.22 -3.65
CA PRO A 31 26.59 -45.06 -3.47
C PRO A 31 26.10 -44.27 -2.23
N ARG A 32 26.90 -44.25 -1.17
CA ARG A 32 26.67 -43.41 -0.01
C ARG A 32 26.68 -41.96 -0.51
N ARG A 33 25.49 -41.32 -0.59
CA ARG A 33 25.36 -39.89 -0.87
C ARG A 33 26.28 -39.15 0.09
N ARG A 34 27.22 -38.41 -0.46
CA ARG A 34 28.29 -37.72 0.29
C ARG A 34 27.64 -36.81 1.35
N PRO A 35 28.03 -36.90 2.64
CA PRO A 35 27.43 -36.13 3.74
C PRO A 35 27.56 -34.62 3.53
N VAL A 36 28.52 -34.17 2.74
CA VAL A 36 28.75 -32.75 2.36
C VAL A 36 27.56 -32.15 1.62
N VAL A 37 26.92 -32.87 0.67
CA VAL A 37 25.76 -32.34 -0.08
C VAL A 37 24.56 -32.15 0.83
N SER A 38 24.33 -33.07 1.77
CA SER A 38 23.22 -32.95 2.72
C SER A 38 23.44 -31.82 3.73
N TRP A 39 24.67 -31.57 4.11
CA TRP A 39 25.02 -30.45 4.99
C TRP A 39 24.85 -29.10 4.27
N LEU A 40 25.34 -28.95 3.05
CA LEU A 40 25.15 -27.74 2.23
C LEU A 40 23.65 -27.42 2.02
N VAL A 41 22.83 -28.42 1.69
CA VAL A 41 21.37 -28.24 1.53
C VAL A 41 20.74 -27.77 2.83
N ARG A 42 21.11 -28.34 3.97
CA ARG A 42 20.58 -27.91 5.28
C ARG A 42 21.00 -26.48 5.66
N THR A 43 22.25 -26.10 5.41
CA THR A 43 22.72 -24.73 5.70
C THR A 43 22.07 -23.71 4.79
N VAL A 44 21.90 -23.99 3.49
CA VAL A 44 21.18 -23.12 2.57
C VAL A 44 19.71 -22.99 2.98
N ALA A 45 19.06 -24.08 3.31
CA ALA A 45 17.66 -24.07 3.79
C ALA A 45 17.50 -23.26 5.08
N ALA A 46 18.41 -23.43 6.06
CA ALA A 46 18.38 -22.67 7.30
C ALA A 46 18.65 -21.17 7.08
N ALA A 47 19.62 -20.83 6.21
CA ALA A 47 19.89 -19.45 5.85
C ALA A 47 18.70 -18.79 5.12
N SER A 48 18.07 -19.50 4.18
CA SER A 48 16.86 -19.02 3.49
C SER A 48 15.69 -18.81 4.44
N LEU A 49 15.50 -19.71 5.39
CA LEU A 49 14.46 -19.58 6.41
C LEU A 49 14.72 -18.36 7.31
N LEU A 50 15.97 -18.15 7.73
CA LEU A 50 16.34 -16.99 8.54
C LEU A 50 16.07 -15.68 7.77
N VAL A 51 16.49 -15.60 6.51
CA VAL A 51 16.22 -14.43 5.66
C VAL A 51 14.72 -14.20 5.51
N ALA A 52 13.94 -15.25 5.27
CA ALA A 52 12.49 -15.15 5.18
C ALA A 52 11.88 -14.61 6.47
N LEU A 53 12.26 -15.13 7.64
CA LEU A 53 11.77 -14.68 8.95
C LEU A 53 12.12 -13.19 9.19
N LEU A 54 13.33 -12.76 8.84
CA LEU A 54 13.73 -11.36 8.97
C LEU A 54 12.89 -10.45 8.06
N GLN A 55 12.66 -10.84 6.80
CA GLN A 55 11.85 -10.08 5.84
C GLN A 55 10.39 -10.00 6.29
N PHE A 56 9.79 -11.10 6.73
CA PHE A 56 8.42 -11.09 7.25
C PHE A 56 8.30 -10.27 8.54
N GLY A 57 9.28 -10.35 9.43
CA GLY A 57 9.34 -9.54 10.64
C GLY A 57 9.40 -8.05 10.33
N GLN A 58 10.23 -7.66 9.37
CA GLN A 58 10.35 -6.27 8.93
C GLN A 58 9.07 -5.77 8.24
N ALA A 59 8.46 -6.57 7.37
CA ALA A 59 7.19 -6.24 6.72
C ALA A 59 6.07 -6.04 7.76
N GLY A 60 5.95 -6.95 8.73
CA GLY A 60 5.00 -6.85 9.83
C GLY A 60 5.21 -5.60 10.69
N TYR A 61 6.45 -5.25 10.98
CA TYR A 61 6.79 -4.03 11.72
C TYR A 61 6.38 -2.75 10.97
N ILE A 62 6.64 -2.68 9.65
CA ILE A 62 6.22 -1.53 8.82
C ILE A 62 4.69 -1.40 8.82
N GLN A 63 3.99 -2.52 8.65
CA GLN A 63 2.52 -2.53 8.64
C GLN A 63 1.92 -2.12 9.99
N ALA A 64 2.48 -2.59 11.10
CA ALA A 64 2.07 -2.19 12.44
C ALA A 64 2.28 -0.68 12.68
N LYS A 65 3.41 -0.12 12.23
CA LYS A 65 3.66 1.33 12.30
C LYS A 65 2.68 2.13 11.46
N ALA A 66 2.36 1.68 10.24
CA ALA A 66 1.39 2.35 9.38
C ALA A 66 0.00 2.36 10.02
N TRP A 67 -0.44 1.20 10.56
CA TRP A 67 -1.72 1.10 11.28
C TRP A 67 -1.76 2.02 12.52
N LEU A 68 -0.69 2.01 13.34
CA LEU A 68 -0.59 2.88 14.50
C LEU A 68 -0.66 4.37 14.10
N ALA A 69 0.02 4.77 13.01
CA ALA A 69 -0.03 6.14 12.53
C ALA A 69 -1.46 6.56 12.14
N GLN A 70 -2.20 5.70 11.43
CA GLN A 70 -3.60 5.98 11.09
C GLN A 70 -4.50 6.08 12.33
N ALA A 71 -4.30 5.22 13.33
CA ALA A 71 -5.04 5.30 14.60
C ALA A 71 -4.76 6.61 15.35
N LEU A 72 -3.50 7.05 15.38
CA LEU A 72 -3.12 8.32 16.02
C LEU A 72 -3.66 9.54 15.26
N ILE A 73 -3.67 9.51 13.91
CA ILE A 73 -4.29 10.55 13.08
C ILE A 73 -5.79 10.63 13.34
N ALA A 74 -6.47 9.47 13.38
CA ALA A 74 -7.89 9.41 13.72
C ALA A 74 -8.18 10.00 15.12
N GLN A 75 -7.34 9.68 16.10
CA GLN A 75 -7.47 10.26 17.45
C GLN A 75 -7.24 11.79 17.45
N ALA A 76 -6.24 12.27 16.69
CA ALA A 76 -5.99 13.69 16.53
C ALA A 76 -7.20 14.39 15.88
N TRP A 77 -7.83 13.76 14.87
CA TRP A 77 -9.05 14.27 14.25
C TRP A 77 -10.22 14.38 15.25
N GLN A 78 -10.44 13.36 16.08
CA GLN A 78 -11.50 13.44 17.11
C GLN A 78 -11.28 14.61 18.08
N LYS A 79 -10.04 14.87 18.47
CA LYS A 79 -9.71 16.05 19.32
C LYS A 79 -9.93 17.36 18.57
N THR A 80 -9.67 17.39 17.25
CA THR A 80 -9.94 18.54 16.40
C THR A 80 -11.43 18.82 16.32
N LEU A 81 -12.27 17.82 16.13
CA LEU A 81 -13.74 17.94 16.18
C LEU A 81 -14.25 18.41 17.55
N ALA A 82 -13.52 18.11 18.63
CA ALA A 82 -13.81 18.60 19.98
C ALA A 82 -13.33 20.05 20.22
N GLY A 83 -12.90 20.77 19.16
CA GLY A 83 -12.53 22.18 19.21
C GLY A 83 -11.06 22.48 19.47
N GLN A 84 -10.18 21.45 19.52
CA GLN A 84 -8.74 21.68 19.61
C GLN A 84 -8.18 22.02 18.23
N THR A 85 -7.19 22.91 18.17
CA THR A 85 -6.57 23.34 16.92
C THR A 85 -5.20 22.71 16.73
N GLN A 86 -4.84 22.38 15.50
CA GLN A 86 -3.51 21.87 15.12
C GLN A 86 -3.03 20.67 15.97
N VAL A 87 -3.93 19.73 16.25
CA VAL A 87 -3.63 18.56 17.07
C VAL A 87 -2.69 17.63 16.35
N LYS A 88 -1.44 17.58 16.79
CA LYS A 88 -0.43 16.67 16.21
C LYS A 88 -0.73 15.23 16.60
N PRO A 89 -0.67 14.27 15.64
CA PRO A 89 -0.89 12.84 15.91
C PRO A 89 0.15 12.25 16.89
N TRP A 90 1.38 12.75 16.85
CA TRP A 90 2.46 12.43 17.79
C TRP A 90 3.34 13.67 18.06
N PRO A 91 4.11 13.73 19.17
CA PRO A 91 4.80 14.96 19.61
C PRO A 91 5.74 15.59 18.58
N TRP A 92 6.38 14.78 17.75
CA TRP A 92 7.33 15.23 16.71
C TRP A 92 6.72 15.26 15.30
N ALA A 93 5.38 15.19 15.18
CA ALA A 93 4.74 15.34 13.88
C ALA A 93 4.87 16.78 13.37
N ASP A 94 5.16 16.92 12.09
CA ASP A 94 5.21 18.22 11.40
C ASP A 94 3.86 18.59 10.76
N THR A 95 2.83 17.76 10.99
CA THR A 95 1.51 17.88 10.39
C THR A 95 0.40 17.55 11.37
N TRP A 96 -0.82 17.91 11.04
CA TRP A 96 -2.05 17.60 11.77
C TRP A 96 -3.20 17.43 10.79
N PRO A 97 -4.28 16.72 11.14
CA PRO A 97 -5.45 16.57 10.27
C PRO A 97 -6.20 17.90 10.17
N VAL A 98 -6.54 18.28 8.94
CA VAL A 98 -7.28 19.53 8.61
C VAL A 98 -8.67 19.26 8.04
N ALA A 99 -8.91 18.05 7.52
CA ALA A 99 -10.20 17.63 7.02
C ALA A 99 -10.28 16.09 6.97
N ARG A 100 -11.50 15.57 6.79
CA ARG A 100 -11.73 14.16 6.44
C ARG A 100 -12.43 14.11 5.09
N LEU A 101 -11.78 13.50 4.09
CA LEU A 101 -12.29 13.33 2.74
C LEU A 101 -12.95 11.97 2.61
N ARG A 102 -14.15 11.91 2.04
CA ARG A 102 -14.87 10.66 1.74
C ARG A 102 -15.34 10.65 0.29
N VAL A 103 -15.29 9.49 -0.34
CA VAL A 103 -15.91 9.22 -1.64
C VAL A 103 -16.81 8.00 -1.46
N PRO A 104 -18.09 8.20 -1.13
CA PRO A 104 -19.01 7.12 -0.74
C PRO A 104 -19.17 6.04 -1.81
N SER A 105 -19.22 6.43 -3.09
CA SER A 105 -19.33 5.50 -4.23
C SER A 105 -18.14 4.53 -4.35
N ARG A 106 -17.00 4.85 -3.72
CA ARG A 106 -15.75 4.07 -3.74
C ARG A 106 -15.39 3.45 -2.39
N GLY A 107 -16.16 3.72 -1.34
CA GLY A 107 -15.83 3.30 0.02
C GLY A 107 -14.52 3.91 0.54
N VAL A 108 -14.13 5.09 0.02
CA VAL A 108 -12.88 5.76 0.39
C VAL A 108 -13.15 6.72 1.55
N GLU A 109 -12.30 6.63 2.57
CA GLU A 109 -12.24 7.57 3.69
C GLU A 109 -10.78 7.86 4.02
N LEU A 110 -10.39 9.14 4.01
CA LEU A 110 -9.01 9.59 4.19
C LEU A 110 -8.95 10.83 5.07
N TYR A 111 -8.00 10.89 5.99
CA TYR A 111 -7.68 12.12 6.71
C TYR A 111 -6.75 12.98 5.86
N VAL A 112 -7.16 14.21 5.60
CA VAL A 112 -6.35 15.22 4.91
C VAL A 112 -5.46 15.91 5.93
N LEU A 113 -4.17 15.90 5.68
CA LEU A 113 -3.14 16.46 6.57
C LEU A 113 -2.75 17.87 6.15
N ALA A 114 -2.27 18.66 7.07
CA ALA A 114 -1.69 19.98 6.79
C ALA A 114 -0.37 19.83 6.03
N GLY A 115 -0.25 20.49 4.87
CA GLY A 115 0.93 20.43 4.00
C GLY A 115 0.97 19.21 3.08
N SER A 116 1.43 19.43 1.86
CA SER A 116 1.56 18.40 0.82
C SER A 116 3.01 18.02 0.55
N GLU A 117 3.87 18.11 1.56
CA GLU A 117 5.28 17.75 1.47
C GLU A 117 5.50 16.25 1.69
N GLY A 118 6.62 15.71 1.20
CA GLY A 118 6.89 14.27 1.16
C GLY A 118 6.72 13.52 2.48
N ARG A 119 6.98 14.19 3.62
CA ARG A 119 6.81 13.57 4.95
C ARG A 119 5.33 13.41 5.32
N SER A 120 4.51 14.43 5.08
CA SER A 120 3.06 14.39 5.36
C SER A 120 2.36 13.40 4.43
N LEU A 121 2.72 13.39 3.15
CA LEU A 121 2.15 12.51 2.13
C LEU A 121 2.40 11.02 2.37
N ALA A 122 3.37 10.67 3.19
CA ALA A 122 3.59 9.27 3.60
C ALA A 122 2.45 8.72 4.46
N PHE A 123 1.68 9.60 5.14
CA PHE A 123 0.65 9.20 6.10
C PHE A 123 -0.78 9.49 5.61
N GLY A 124 -0.95 10.38 4.63
CA GLY A 124 -2.25 10.77 4.10
C GLY A 124 -2.15 11.77 2.96
N PRO A 125 -3.25 12.08 2.25
CA PRO A 125 -3.27 13.20 1.35
C PRO A 125 -3.04 14.50 2.12
N GLY A 126 -2.40 15.47 1.49
CA GLY A 126 -2.01 16.72 2.13
C GLY A 126 -2.64 17.94 1.47
N HIS A 127 -3.16 18.86 2.29
CA HIS A 127 -3.65 20.16 1.84
C HIS A 127 -2.47 21.05 1.45
N VAL A 128 -2.51 21.65 0.26
CA VAL A 128 -1.46 22.53 -0.26
C VAL A 128 -1.55 23.89 0.42
N PHE A 129 -0.52 24.30 1.13
CA PHE A 129 -0.45 25.62 1.75
C PHE A 129 -0.57 26.73 0.69
N GLY A 130 -1.26 27.83 1.07
CA GLY A 130 -1.53 28.94 0.16
C GLY A 130 -2.77 28.76 -0.71
N THR A 131 -3.44 27.62 -0.67
CA THR A 131 -4.77 27.42 -1.27
C THR A 131 -5.87 27.59 -0.22
N ALA A 132 -7.13 27.69 -0.64
CA ALA A 132 -8.25 27.83 0.27
C ALA A 132 -8.32 26.61 1.23
N GLN A 133 -8.71 26.83 2.47
CA GLN A 133 -8.98 25.73 3.38
C GLN A 133 -10.15 24.87 2.85
N PRO A 134 -10.14 23.55 3.08
CA PRO A 134 -11.27 22.71 2.72
C PRO A 134 -12.60 23.27 3.27
N GLY A 135 -13.59 23.43 2.38
CA GLY A 135 -14.89 24.02 2.71
C GLY A 135 -14.96 25.54 2.74
N ALA A 136 -13.84 26.25 2.55
CA ALA A 136 -13.83 27.71 2.43
C ALA A 136 -14.01 28.15 0.97
N ALA A 137 -14.41 29.42 0.79
CA ALA A 137 -14.46 30.05 -0.53
C ALA A 137 -13.06 30.04 -1.19
N GLY A 138 -13.02 29.74 -2.46
CA GLY A 138 -11.81 29.59 -3.25
C GLY A 138 -11.59 28.14 -3.73
N ASN A 139 -10.36 27.83 -4.09
CA ASN A 139 -9.94 26.51 -4.54
C ASN A 139 -9.09 25.82 -3.47
N SER A 140 -9.61 24.77 -2.86
CA SER A 140 -8.87 23.92 -1.93
C SER A 140 -8.13 22.83 -2.70
N VAL A 141 -6.80 22.82 -2.66
CA VAL A 141 -5.98 21.84 -3.36
C VAL A 141 -5.42 20.81 -2.40
N ILE A 142 -5.65 19.53 -2.71
CA ILE A 142 -5.19 18.38 -1.94
C ILE A 142 -4.33 17.50 -2.84
N GLY A 143 -3.09 17.26 -2.42
CA GLY A 143 -2.15 16.36 -3.08
C GLY A 143 -2.12 14.99 -2.41
N GLY A 144 -1.88 13.94 -3.19
CA GLY A 144 -1.74 12.58 -2.66
C GLY A 144 -0.95 11.66 -3.58
N HIS A 145 -0.40 10.57 -3.03
CA HIS A 145 0.29 9.57 -3.83
C HIS A 145 -0.69 8.76 -4.69
N ARG A 146 -0.34 8.55 -5.97
CA ARG A 146 -1.16 7.85 -6.98
C ARG A 146 -1.35 6.36 -6.69
N ASP A 147 -0.39 5.74 -6.03
CA ASP A 147 -0.31 4.30 -5.75
C ASP A 147 -0.87 3.92 -4.38
N THR A 148 -1.25 4.90 -3.56
CA THR A 148 -1.83 4.69 -2.22
C THR A 148 -3.12 5.50 -2.04
N HIS A 149 -3.02 6.67 -1.41
CA HIS A 149 -4.17 7.47 -1.00
C HIS A 149 -5.07 7.91 -2.16
N PHE A 150 -4.48 8.24 -3.31
CA PHE A 150 -5.19 8.70 -4.50
C PHE A 150 -5.23 7.69 -5.64
N ALA A 151 -4.95 6.41 -5.36
CA ALA A 151 -5.09 5.35 -6.35
C ALA A 151 -6.51 5.25 -6.93
N PHE A 152 -7.54 5.57 -6.14
CA PHE A 152 -8.92 5.54 -6.56
C PHE A 152 -9.28 6.58 -7.65
N LEU A 153 -8.50 7.66 -7.77
CA LEU A 153 -8.76 8.72 -8.76
C LEU A 153 -8.73 8.23 -10.20
N GLN A 154 -8.03 7.14 -10.49
CA GLN A 154 -8.03 6.56 -11.84
C GLN A 154 -9.39 6.01 -12.28
N TRP A 155 -10.32 5.79 -11.36
CA TRP A 155 -11.64 5.20 -11.64
C TRP A 155 -12.80 6.14 -11.36
N VAL A 156 -12.56 7.36 -10.84
CA VAL A 156 -13.65 8.31 -10.57
C VAL A 156 -14.26 8.82 -11.88
N GLN A 157 -15.51 9.23 -11.82
CA GLN A 157 -16.25 9.72 -12.97
C GLN A 157 -16.83 11.12 -12.68
N ALA A 158 -17.03 11.89 -13.74
CA ALA A 158 -17.75 13.16 -13.64
C ALA A 158 -19.14 12.92 -13.03
N GLY A 159 -19.54 13.81 -12.13
CA GLY A 159 -20.80 13.70 -11.37
C GLY A 159 -20.71 12.89 -10.07
N GLU A 160 -19.65 12.14 -9.83
CA GLU A 160 -19.45 11.48 -8.52
C GLU A 160 -19.27 12.51 -7.41
N THR A 161 -19.68 12.12 -6.20
CA THR A 161 -19.67 12.98 -5.02
C THR A 161 -18.42 12.75 -4.19
N VAL A 162 -17.80 13.86 -3.77
CA VAL A 162 -16.72 13.90 -2.78
C VAL A 162 -17.21 14.72 -1.60
N GLU A 163 -17.17 14.15 -0.41
CA GLU A 163 -17.53 14.81 0.83
C GLU A 163 -16.29 15.21 1.61
N VAL A 164 -16.27 16.41 2.14
CA VAL A 164 -15.18 16.93 2.97
C VAL A 164 -15.75 17.39 4.30
N GLU A 165 -15.46 16.67 5.37
CA GLU A 165 -15.79 17.07 6.73
C GLU A 165 -14.71 18.01 7.26
N MET A 166 -15.14 19.16 7.75
CA MET A 166 -14.29 20.21 8.29
C MET A 166 -14.06 20.05 9.80
N PRO A 167 -13.09 20.74 10.40
CA PRO A 167 -12.85 20.74 11.85
C PRO A 167 -14.05 21.15 12.71
N THR A 168 -15.01 21.88 12.13
CA THR A 168 -16.27 22.27 12.78
C THR A 168 -17.29 21.15 12.84
N GLY A 169 -17.03 20.00 12.18
CA GLY A 169 -18.00 18.93 11.99
C GLY A 169 -18.96 19.15 10.80
N ALA A 170 -18.92 20.32 10.17
CA ALA A 170 -19.70 20.57 8.96
C ALA A 170 -19.14 19.77 7.77
N VAL A 171 -20.00 19.37 6.86
CA VAL A 171 -19.64 18.60 5.66
C VAL A 171 -19.96 19.41 4.42
N ALA A 172 -18.92 19.72 3.63
CA ALA A 172 -19.09 20.26 2.28
C ALA A 172 -19.18 19.11 1.28
N VAL A 173 -20.12 19.19 0.36
CA VAL A 173 -20.36 18.17 -0.66
C VAL A 173 -19.95 18.74 -2.01
N TYR A 174 -19.00 18.09 -2.66
CA TYR A 174 -18.49 18.47 -3.97
C TYR A 174 -18.90 17.44 -5.01
N ARG A 175 -19.15 17.89 -6.25
CA ARG A 175 -19.42 17.04 -7.39
C ARG A 175 -18.28 17.16 -8.41
N ILE A 176 -17.70 16.03 -8.81
CA ILE A 176 -16.60 16.00 -9.80
C ILE A 176 -17.10 16.60 -11.11
N SER A 177 -16.44 17.64 -11.58
CA SER A 177 -16.77 18.40 -12.80
C SER A 177 -15.77 18.15 -13.93
N ASP A 178 -14.49 17.97 -13.64
CA ASP A 178 -13.43 17.84 -14.65
C ASP A 178 -12.33 16.90 -14.20
N GLN A 179 -11.69 16.25 -15.18
CA GLN A 179 -10.55 15.37 -15.00
C GLN A 179 -9.57 15.58 -16.15
N ARG A 180 -8.33 15.92 -15.82
CA ARG A 180 -7.32 16.20 -16.86
C ARG A 180 -5.92 15.84 -16.43
N VAL A 181 -5.05 15.65 -17.42
CA VAL A 181 -3.60 15.49 -17.22
C VAL A 181 -2.92 16.80 -17.56
N VAL A 182 -2.04 17.26 -16.67
CA VAL A 182 -1.27 18.50 -16.83
C VAL A 182 0.21 18.25 -16.58
N ASP A 183 1.06 19.17 -17.02
CA ASP A 183 2.47 19.17 -16.62
C ASP A 183 2.63 19.57 -15.14
N LYS A 184 3.64 19.05 -14.47
CA LYS A 184 3.93 19.35 -13.05
C LYS A 184 4.22 20.83 -12.79
N SER A 185 4.63 21.58 -13.81
CA SER A 185 4.89 23.02 -13.74
C SER A 185 3.63 23.87 -13.93
N ASP A 186 2.51 23.27 -14.30
CA ASP A 186 1.24 23.99 -14.43
C ASP A 186 0.67 24.32 -13.04
N THR A 187 1.00 25.51 -12.56
CA THR A 187 0.46 26.05 -11.31
C THR A 187 -0.96 26.59 -11.45
N GLY A 188 -1.50 26.66 -12.67
CA GLY A 188 -2.88 27.10 -12.93
C GLY A 188 -3.93 26.23 -12.23
N VAL A 189 -3.58 24.97 -11.92
CA VAL A 189 -4.43 24.07 -11.12
C VAL A 189 -4.71 24.59 -9.71
N MET A 190 -3.87 25.48 -9.18
CA MET A 190 -4.04 26.10 -7.86
C MET A 190 -4.81 27.43 -7.92
N ALA A 191 -5.13 27.91 -9.13
CA ALA A 191 -5.86 29.16 -9.28
C ALA A 191 -7.19 29.10 -8.52
N SER A 192 -7.50 30.17 -7.82
CA SER A 192 -8.69 30.34 -7.01
C SER A 192 -9.55 31.46 -7.61
N PRO A 193 -10.49 31.13 -8.51
CA PRO A 193 -11.42 32.12 -9.03
C PRO A 193 -12.20 32.79 -7.90
N PRO A 194 -12.51 34.09 -8.00
CA PRO A 194 -13.38 34.76 -7.05
C PRO A 194 -14.72 34.01 -6.90
N ASP A 195 -15.23 33.94 -5.70
CA ASP A 195 -16.53 33.35 -5.36
C ASP A 195 -16.71 31.85 -5.77
N SER A 196 -15.61 31.15 -6.04
CA SER A 196 -15.64 29.72 -6.28
C SER A 196 -15.59 28.94 -4.97
N HIS A 197 -16.25 27.78 -4.94
CA HIS A 197 -16.08 26.75 -3.90
C HIS A 197 -15.63 25.48 -4.60
N ARG A 198 -14.32 25.37 -4.80
CA ARG A 198 -13.69 24.32 -5.59
C ARG A 198 -12.81 23.42 -4.74
N LEU A 199 -12.85 22.13 -5.04
CA LEU A 199 -11.92 21.13 -4.54
C LEU A 199 -11.12 20.60 -5.71
N THR A 200 -9.79 20.65 -5.63
CA THR A 200 -8.87 20.12 -6.63
C THR A 200 -8.02 19.00 -6.00
N LEU A 201 -8.15 17.78 -6.51
CA LEU A 201 -7.35 16.63 -6.10
C LEU A 201 -6.25 16.39 -7.12
N VAL A 202 -4.99 16.33 -6.66
CA VAL A 202 -3.82 16.23 -7.53
C VAL A 202 -2.97 15.02 -7.18
N THR A 203 -2.62 14.23 -8.18
CA THR A 203 -1.69 13.10 -8.00
C THR A 203 -0.72 12.98 -9.18
N CYS A 204 0.29 12.12 -9.05
CA CYS A 204 1.21 11.82 -10.15
C CYS A 204 0.54 11.01 -11.26
N TYR A 205 1.00 11.18 -12.50
CA TYR A 205 0.54 10.42 -13.67
C TYR A 205 1.74 9.94 -14.50
N PRO A 206 1.65 8.80 -15.20
CA PRO A 206 0.52 7.85 -15.25
C PRO A 206 0.45 6.94 -14.00
N PHE A 207 -0.72 6.31 -13.78
CA PHE A 207 -0.98 5.48 -12.58
C PHE A 207 -0.17 4.18 -12.56
N ASP A 208 0.21 3.63 -13.70
CA ASP A 208 0.98 2.40 -13.88
C ASP A 208 2.50 2.60 -13.94
N ALA A 209 3.00 3.83 -13.79
CA ALA A 209 4.43 4.09 -13.87
C ALA A 209 5.20 3.44 -12.72
N LEU A 210 6.24 2.67 -13.06
CA LEU A 210 7.12 1.98 -12.10
C LEU A 210 7.99 2.93 -11.26
N ARG A 211 8.21 4.16 -11.74
CA ARG A 211 9.02 5.16 -11.05
C ARG A 211 8.14 6.29 -10.51
N ALA A 212 8.42 6.72 -9.28
CA ALA A 212 7.79 7.91 -8.70
C ALA A 212 8.29 9.20 -9.38
N GLY A 213 7.48 10.27 -9.33
CA GLY A 213 7.94 11.62 -9.68
C GLY A 213 8.01 11.95 -11.17
N GLY A 214 7.18 11.38 -12.02
CA GLY A 214 7.07 11.76 -13.45
C GLY A 214 6.70 13.24 -13.66
N PRO A 215 6.79 13.76 -14.90
CA PRO A 215 6.50 15.16 -15.21
C PRO A 215 5.01 15.50 -15.19
N LEU A 216 4.13 14.52 -15.25
CA LEU A 216 2.69 14.72 -15.38
C LEU A 216 1.95 14.58 -14.05
N ARG A 217 0.84 15.29 -13.95
CA ARG A 217 -0.11 15.23 -12.83
C ARG A 217 -1.50 14.91 -13.36
N TYR A 218 -2.21 14.05 -12.66
CA TYR A 218 -3.62 13.83 -12.84
C TYR A 218 -4.37 14.74 -11.88
N VAL A 219 -5.27 15.55 -12.42
CA VAL A 219 -6.02 16.56 -11.69
C VAL A 219 -7.50 16.24 -11.81
N VAL A 220 -8.16 16.15 -10.70
CA VAL A 220 -9.62 16.01 -10.60
C VAL A 220 -10.15 17.26 -9.93
N THR A 221 -11.05 17.95 -10.60
CA THR A 221 -11.71 19.15 -10.10
C THR A 221 -13.15 18.85 -9.74
N ALA A 222 -13.58 19.31 -8.58
CA ALA A 222 -14.96 19.18 -8.12
C ALA A 222 -15.46 20.55 -7.64
N GLU A 223 -16.70 20.86 -7.96
CA GLU A 223 -17.38 22.08 -7.53
C GLU A 223 -18.37 21.75 -6.40
N GLU A 224 -18.52 22.65 -5.45
CA GLU A 224 -19.47 22.48 -4.37
C GLU A 224 -20.89 22.29 -4.94
N ALA A 225 -21.52 21.19 -4.58
CA ALA A 225 -22.92 20.98 -4.89
C ALA A 225 -23.71 21.95 -4.00
N GLY A 226 -24.27 23.00 -4.60
CA GLY A 226 -25.11 23.94 -3.87
C GLY A 226 -26.10 23.17 -2.99
N THR A 227 -26.29 23.63 -1.76
CA THR A 227 -27.30 23.05 -0.86
C THR A 227 -28.62 23.03 -1.61
N PRO A 228 -29.28 21.84 -1.77
CA PRO A 228 -30.62 21.83 -2.30
C PRO A 228 -31.48 22.72 -1.39
N LEU A 229 -32.08 23.77 -1.99
CA LEU A 229 -33.07 24.66 -1.35
C LEU A 229 -34.28 23.87 -0.83
#